data_19d9a4d08d9a2c7d3a005d9660127f39
#
_entry.id   19d9a4d08d9a2c7d3a005d9660127f39
#
_cell.length_a   1.000
_cell.length_b   1.000
_cell.length_c   1.000
_cell.angle_alpha   90.00
_cell.angle_beta   90.00
_cell.angle_gamma   90.00
#
_symmetry.space_group_name_H-M   'P 1'
#
loop_
_entity.id
_entity.type
_entity.pdbx_description
1 polymer ?
#
loop_
_entity_poly.entity_id
_entity_poly.type
_entity_poly.pdbx_seq_one_letter_code
_entity_poly.pdbx_strand_id
1 'polypeptide(L)'
;MTKREFNILNALYNASIGRTQGRADIYLNHSVQDKNKYNGLVEQQLIKKDTGELSCKGLDALAPFKVDNAVILAAGAATRFIPLSLEQPKGLYEVKGERLIDRQISQLIEAGIRDITVVLGYKKEMFEYLKDKFGVKLIFNPSYNIKNNIESLLRAKSEIKNTYICTCDSYFVENPFNQFEYQPFYAGFSTREQENEMYAQIDGDGRIIQMEKSLNGGLMLLGHSYWTKDFSAAFLQLAEADRFEGKYDDRFWEWLVKDNLDNLPSFYFKEYTPGTIHEFDYFEQLRQFDNDYIGHTHSEIIRNIKLVFRCDEEAIIDFRNVNEGLTNTSFIFKIDGVDYIYRHPGDGTESIINRRNEKCSLIKAKEFGIDPTYIYMDVNEGWKISKFIYEFREPNYSDFEDSKKVIRVMRELHSLPVVVDYGMKPWDDAVVMERLIKAKDPTCFEEYEHLKLKVQKLYEQTTNDGVEKCFCHGDTYKPNWMIEPDGNVILIDWEYSGYSDPGIDVGYYIVDAMYDFDEAKRFIREYLQDSWTEEREFHFMAYIAIIAYYWFVWAMYRESCGANMGSALPNWHDMALKYANCLTTSSATPMIRKER
;
A
#
# COMPACT_ATOMS: atom_id res chain seq x y z
N MET A 1 25.67 30.95 26.04
CA MET A 1 26.63 30.64 24.95
C MET A 1 26.04 31.08 23.63
N THR A 2 26.79 31.81 22.80
CA THR A 2 26.35 32.20 21.45
C THR A 2 26.51 31.00 20.48
N LYS A 3 25.80 31.04 19.32
CA LYS A 3 25.92 30.01 18.29
C LYS A 3 27.36 29.79 17.80
N ARG A 4 28.16 30.88 17.70
CA ARG A 4 29.58 30.81 17.32
C ARG A 4 30.44 30.13 18.38
N GLU A 5 30.25 30.44 19.64
CA GLU A 5 30.95 29.76 20.76
C GLU A 5 30.62 28.28 20.80
N PHE A 6 29.34 27.94 20.65
CA PHE A 6 28.89 26.56 20.53
C PHE A 6 29.57 25.82 19.37
N ASN A 7 29.59 26.43 18.17
CA ASN A 7 30.20 25.78 16.99
C ASN A 7 31.69 25.49 17.21
N ILE A 8 32.44 26.36 17.86
CA ILE A 8 33.85 26.15 18.19
C ILE A 8 34.02 24.98 19.15
N LEU A 9 33.24 24.97 20.25
CA LEU A 9 33.35 23.90 21.27
C LEU A 9 32.88 22.55 20.69
N ASN A 10 31.81 22.55 19.92
CA ASN A 10 31.29 21.30 19.29
C ASN A 10 32.25 20.73 18.25
N ALA A 11 32.94 21.60 17.49
CA ALA A 11 33.97 21.14 16.55
C ALA A 11 35.18 20.54 17.29
N LEU A 12 35.63 21.14 18.38
CA LEU A 12 36.68 20.57 19.22
C LEU A 12 36.26 19.25 19.85
N TYR A 13 35.00 19.13 20.27
CA TYR A 13 34.45 17.85 20.72
C TYR A 13 34.49 16.79 19.64
N ASN A 14 33.98 17.08 18.44
CA ASN A 14 33.98 16.13 17.32
C ASN A 14 35.41 15.70 16.93
N ALA A 15 36.36 16.62 16.94
CA ALA A 15 37.77 16.31 16.73
C ALA A 15 38.35 15.38 17.81
N SER A 16 37.95 15.56 19.08
CA SER A 16 38.42 14.73 20.20
C SER A 16 37.95 13.28 20.13
N ILE A 17 36.84 13.01 19.44
CA ILE A 17 36.30 11.67 19.19
C ILE A 17 36.64 11.13 17.79
N GLY A 18 37.53 11.80 17.05
CA GLY A 18 38.02 11.35 15.74
C GLY A 18 37.06 11.55 14.56
N ARG A 19 35.99 12.34 14.72
CA ARG A 19 34.96 12.55 13.67
C ARG A 19 35.31 13.60 12.60
N THR A 20 36.24 14.49 12.87
CA THR A 20 36.74 15.48 11.92
C THR A 20 38.26 15.59 12.00
N GLN A 21 38.94 15.74 10.89
CA GLN A 21 40.37 16.09 10.84
C GLN A 21 40.56 17.59 11.15
N GLY A 22 39.88 18.08 12.17
CA GLY A 22 39.87 19.51 12.49
C GLY A 22 40.54 19.79 13.81
N ARG A 23 41.85 20.05 13.79
CA ARG A 23 42.51 20.79 14.85
C ARG A 23 41.91 22.20 14.92
N ALA A 24 42.06 22.85 16.08
CA ALA A 24 41.69 24.28 16.32
C ALA A 24 42.17 25.24 15.19
N ASP A 25 43.15 24.83 14.40
CA ASP A 25 43.68 25.54 13.24
C ASP A 25 42.65 25.92 12.17
N ILE A 26 41.56 25.16 12.04
CA ILE A 26 40.47 25.48 11.07
C ILE A 26 39.74 26.76 11.49
N TYR A 27 39.43 26.94 12.78
CA TYR A 27 38.75 28.14 13.28
C TYR A 27 39.67 29.35 13.43
N LEU A 28 40.97 29.10 13.62
CA LEU A 28 41.97 30.18 13.71
C LEU A 28 42.26 30.85 12.35
N ASN A 29 41.87 30.24 11.25
CA ASN A 29 42.15 30.73 9.91
C ASN A 29 40.96 31.41 9.20
N HIS A 30 39.71 31.39 9.76
CA HIS A 30 38.53 31.84 9.04
C HIS A 30 38.15 33.32 9.25
N SER A 31 38.30 33.89 10.42
CA SER A 31 38.03 35.34 10.63
C SER A 31 38.68 35.90 11.92
N VAL A 32 38.89 37.21 11.96
CA VAL A 32 39.31 37.93 13.18
C VAL A 32 38.31 37.76 14.32
N GLN A 33 37.04 37.66 14.01
CA GLN A 33 35.97 37.45 14.98
C GLN A 33 36.02 36.06 15.61
N ASP A 34 36.36 35.01 14.86
CA ASP A 34 36.48 33.65 15.37
C ASP A 34 37.71 33.49 16.27
N LYS A 35 38.83 34.16 15.92
CA LYS A 35 40.01 34.26 16.81
C LYS A 35 39.71 34.91 18.15
N ASN A 36 38.96 36.01 18.13
CA ASN A 36 38.60 36.70 19.37
C ASN A 36 37.67 35.83 20.25
N LYS A 37 36.70 35.15 19.63
CA LYS A 37 35.83 34.21 20.36
C LYS A 37 36.60 33.02 20.92
N TYR A 38 37.48 32.42 20.13
CA TYR A 38 38.36 31.31 20.59
C TYR A 38 39.19 31.74 21.81
N ASN A 39 39.86 32.92 21.74
CA ASN A 39 40.64 33.43 22.86
C ASN A 39 39.78 33.69 24.11
N GLY A 40 38.57 34.21 23.94
CA GLY A 40 37.62 34.37 25.05
C GLY A 40 37.22 33.05 25.68
N LEU A 41 37.06 31.96 24.90
CA LEU A 41 36.78 30.61 25.41
C LEU A 41 37.99 30.01 26.15
N VAL A 42 39.23 30.34 25.73
CA VAL A 42 40.46 29.95 26.43
C VAL A 42 40.55 30.71 27.78
N GLU A 43 40.28 32.03 27.80
CA GLU A 43 40.24 32.82 29.04
C GLU A 43 39.19 32.33 30.04
N GLN A 44 38.03 31.88 29.53
CA GLN A 44 36.97 31.26 30.33
C GLN A 44 37.31 29.80 30.78
N GLN A 45 38.46 29.29 30.36
CA GLN A 45 38.93 27.94 30.65
C GLN A 45 38.04 26.84 30.04
N LEU A 46 37.26 27.15 29.00
CA LEU A 46 36.46 26.18 28.26
C LEU A 46 37.32 25.38 27.24
N ILE A 47 38.43 26.01 26.82
CA ILE A 47 39.46 25.41 25.98
C ILE A 47 40.78 25.42 26.78
N LYS A 48 41.54 24.30 26.74
CA LYS A 48 42.84 24.20 27.37
C LYS A 48 43.85 25.07 26.64
N LYS A 49 44.56 25.93 27.34
CA LYS A 49 45.47 26.92 26.75
C LYS A 49 46.71 26.27 26.10
N ASP A 50 47.16 25.18 26.68
CA ASP A 50 48.39 24.47 26.30
C ASP A 50 48.19 23.50 25.10
N THR A 51 47.03 22.84 25.02
CA THR A 51 46.75 21.84 24.00
C THR A 51 45.74 22.31 22.93
N GLY A 52 44.93 23.35 23.19
CA GLY A 52 43.83 23.79 22.37
C GLY A 52 42.62 22.83 22.37
N GLU A 53 42.65 21.84 23.24
CA GLU A 53 41.58 20.83 23.37
C GLU A 53 40.43 21.34 24.24
N LEU A 54 39.27 20.71 24.08
CA LEU A 54 38.11 20.98 24.95
C LEU A 54 38.44 20.57 26.40
N SER A 55 38.14 21.48 27.36
CA SER A 55 38.30 21.19 28.80
C SER A 55 37.05 20.47 29.35
N CYS A 56 37.12 19.91 30.57
CA CYS A 56 35.93 19.42 31.28
C CYS A 56 34.86 20.50 31.42
N LYS A 57 35.27 21.72 31.75
CA LYS A 57 34.36 22.89 31.85
C LYS A 57 33.75 23.28 30.51
N GLY A 58 34.48 23.07 29.40
CA GLY A 58 33.96 23.24 28.05
C GLY A 58 32.92 22.17 27.69
N LEU A 59 33.15 20.93 28.13
CA LEU A 59 32.19 19.87 27.96
C LEU A 59 30.90 20.12 28.79
N ASP A 60 31.04 20.59 30.02
CA ASP A 60 29.90 20.98 30.87
C ASP A 60 29.10 22.14 30.23
N ALA A 61 29.76 23.05 29.53
CA ALA A 61 29.10 24.13 28.80
C ALA A 61 28.31 23.67 27.57
N LEU A 62 28.67 22.51 26.98
CA LEU A 62 27.91 21.86 25.92
C LEU A 62 26.73 21.03 26.45
N ALA A 63 26.73 20.62 27.71
CA ALA A 63 25.71 19.73 28.27
C ALA A 63 24.25 20.17 28.03
N PRO A 64 23.88 21.47 28.09
CA PRO A 64 22.51 21.93 27.80
C PRO A 64 22.06 21.68 26.35
N PHE A 65 23.00 21.43 25.44
CA PHE A 65 22.76 21.23 24.00
C PHE A 65 22.84 19.75 23.60
N LYS A 66 22.93 18.87 24.59
CA LYS A 66 23.04 17.45 24.35
C LYS A 66 21.77 16.89 23.73
N VAL A 67 21.93 16.12 22.67
CA VAL A 67 20.88 15.31 22.08
C VAL A 67 20.58 14.14 23.03
N ASP A 68 19.35 13.97 23.43
CA ASP A 68 18.93 12.91 24.34
C ASP A 68 18.82 11.57 23.61
N ASN A 69 18.19 11.57 22.43
CA ASN A 69 17.85 10.36 21.70
C ASN A 69 17.51 10.62 20.22
N ALA A 70 17.14 9.54 19.51
CA ALA A 70 16.58 9.63 18.17
C ALA A 70 15.29 8.78 18.03
N VAL A 71 14.36 9.25 17.22
CA VAL A 71 13.14 8.52 16.80
C VAL A 71 13.19 8.35 15.29
N ILE A 72 13.16 7.10 14.80
CA ILE A 72 13.15 6.75 13.39
C ILE A 72 11.75 6.29 13.01
N LEU A 73 11.14 6.95 12.04
CA LEU A 73 9.81 6.62 11.51
C LEU A 73 9.95 5.56 10.40
N ALA A 74 9.47 4.35 10.66
CA ALA A 74 9.58 3.19 9.78
C ALA A 74 8.24 2.43 9.64
N ALA A 75 7.11 3.13 9.77
CA ALA A 75 5.79 2.51 9.80
C ALA A 75 5.14 2.37 8.40
N GLY A 76 5.57 3.15 7.41
CA GLY A 76 4.94 3.25 6.09
C GLY A 76 5.11 2.01 5.21
N ALA A 77 4.11 1.74 4.35
CA ALA A 77 4.12 0.63 3.39
C ALA A 77 4.90 0.90 2.10
N ALA A 78 5.35 2.13 1.85
CA ALA A 78 6.13 2.53 0.68
C ALA A 78 5.54 2.06 -0.67
N THR A 79 4.24 2.25 -0.88
CA THR A 79 3.48 1.71 -2.03
C THR A 79 4.01 2.15 -3.40
N ARG A 80 4.77 3.24 -3.48
CA ARG A 80 5.43 3.70 -4.72
C ARG A 80 6.69 2.92 -5.08
N PHE A 81 7.19 2.07 -4.17
CA PHE A 81 8.47 1.36 -4.32
C PHE A 81 8.30 -0.09 -4.81
N ILE A 82 7.29 -0.33 -5.61
CA ILE A 82 7.03 -1.63 -6.22
C ILE A 82 8.17 -1.98 -7.21
N PRO A 83 8.60 -3.27 -7.24
CA PRO A 83 8.04 -4.44 -6.55
C PRO A 83 8.56 -4.68 -5.14
N LEU A 84 9.63 -4.01 -4.71
CA LEU A 84 10.32 -4.32 -3.45
C LEU A 84 9.44 -4.12 -2.20
N SER A 85 8.56 -3.10 -2.23
CA SER A 85 7.66 -2.83 -1.11
C SER A 85 6.69 -3.98 -0.82
N LEU A 86 6.41 -4.85 -1.79
CA LEU A 86 5.61 -6.05 -1.58
C LEU A 86 6.36 -7.13 -0.80
N GLU A 87 7.68 -7.11 -0.82
CA GLU A 87 8.53 -8.11 -0.17
C GLU A 87 9.03 -7.65 1.19
N GLN A 88 9.46 -6.39 1.30
CA GLN A 88 10.04 -5.86 2.53
C GLN A 88 9.78 -4.36 2.73
N PRO A 89 9.81 -3.86 3.98
CA PRO A 89 9.69 -2.43 4.26
C PRO A 89 10.88 -1.62 3.72
N LYS A 90 10.64 -0.36 3.36
CA LYS A 90 11.63 0.54 2.74
C LYS A 90 12.93 0.68 3.54
N GLY A 91 12.86 0.73 4.87
CA GLY A 91 14.06 0.82 5.74
C GLY A 91 15.00 -0.39 5.65
N LEU A 92 14.54 -1.53 5.10
CA LEU A 92 15.35 -2.74 4.95
C LEU A 92 15.98 -2.89 3.56
N TYR A 93 15.75 -1.95 2.64
CA TYR A 93 16.39 -2.01 1.33
C TYR A 93 17.91 -1.87 1.50
N GLU A 94 18.62 -2.74 0.79
CA GLU A 94 20.07 -2.69 0.73
C GLU A 94 20.52 -1.68 -0.33
N VAL A 95 21.35 -0.74 0.08
CA VAL A 95 21.95 0.28 -0.79
C VAL A 95 23.44 0.26 -0.55
N LYS A 96 24.21 0.04 -1.61
CA LYS A 96 25.69 -0.12 -1.54
C LYS A 96 26.11 -1.17 -0.50
N GLY A 97 25.32 -2.26 -0.40
CA GLY A 97 25.60 -3.39 0.48
C GLY A 97 25.25 -3.20 1.96
N GLU A 98 24.51 -2.13 2.30
CA GLU A 98 24.05 -1.87 3.68
C GLU A 98 22.54 -1.57 3.69
N ARG A 99 21.81 -2.07 4.70
CA ARG A 99 20.42 -1.69 4.89
C ARG A 99 20.31 -0.23 5.32
N LEU A 100 19.37 0.51 4.74
CA LEU A 100 19.16 1.94 5.04
C LEU A 100 19.06 2.22 6.54
N ILE A 101 18.22 1.45 7.26
CA ILE A 101 18.00 1.64 8.69
C ILE A 101 19.24 1.25 9.52
N ASP A 102 19.97 0.21 9.13
CA ASP A 102 21.16 -0.25 9.84
C ASP A 102 22.27 0.81 9.76
N ARG A 103 22.48 1.38 8.57
CA ARG A 103 23.39 2.48 8.34
C ARG A 103 23.03 3.69 9.19
N GLN A 104 21.76 4.10 9.18
CA GLN A 104 21.31 5.27 9.93
C GLN A 104 21.47 5.08 11.46
N ILE A 105 21.13 3.90 11.98
CA ILE A 105 21.34 3.56 13.40
C ILE A 105 22.84 3.55 13.75
N SER A 106 23.69 2.99 12.88
CA SER A 106 25.14 2.98 13.09
C SER A 106 25.70 4.40 13.16
N GLN A 107 25.29 5.29 12.26
CA GLN A 107 25.69 6.69 12.25
C GLN A 107 25.22 7.46 13.49
N LEU A 108 24.02 7.18 14.02
CA LEU A 108 23.54 7.73 15.29
C LEU A 108 24.41 7.26 16.47
N ILE A 109 24.72 5.97 16.53
CA ILE A 109 25.59 5.38 17.59
C ILE A 109 27.00 5.98 17.52
N GLU A 110 27.57 6.12 16.33
CA GLU A 110 28.85 6.80 16.12
C GLU A 110 28.84 8.26 16.60
N ALA A 111 27.70 8.94 16.46
CA ALA A 111 27.51 10.29 16.99
C ALA A 111 27.37 10.34 18.53
N GLY A 112 27.36 9.20 19.20
CA GLY A 112 27.16 9.10 20.65
C GLY A 112 25.71 9.03 21.07
N ILE A 113 24.75 8.89 20.13
CA ILE A 113 23.32 8.80 20.40
C ILE A 113 22.95 7.31 20.43
N ARG A 114 22.74 6.78 21.62
CA ARG A 114 22.49 5.33 21.84
C ARG A 114 21.06 5.00 22.23
N ASP A 115 20.29 5.97 22.73
CA ASP A 115 18.85 5.80 23.00
C ASP A 115 18.09 6.05 21.71
N ILE A 116 17.78 4.96 20.97
CA ILE A 116 17.16 5.02 19.66
C ILE A 116 15.84 4.25 19.70
N THR A 117 14.78 4.88 19.25
CA THR A 117 13.45 4.28 19.13
C THR A 117 13.06 4.22 17.64
N VAL A 118 12.61 3.06 17.19
CA VAL A 118 12.08 2.86 15.84
C VAL A 118 10.59 2.63 15.92
N VAL A 119 9.81 3.45 15.20
CA VAL A 119 8.35 3.32 15.14
C VAL A 119 7.98 2.52 13.90
N LEU A 120 7.36 1.37 14.12
CA LEU A 120 7.07 0.34 13.12
C LEU A 120 5.58 0.28 12.77
N GLY A 121 5.28 -0.21 11.56
CA GLY A 121 3.92 -0.49 11.09
C GLY A 121 3.91 -1.69 10.15
N TYR A 122 4.04 -1.43 8.85
CA TYR A 122 4.06 -2.43 7.80
C TYR A 122 5.18 -3.45 8.01
N LYS A 123 4.85 -4.76 7.97
CA LYS A 123 5.79 -5.90 8.15
C LYS A 123 6.77 -5.71 9.33
N LYS A 124 6.24 -5.23 10.45
CA LYS A 124 7.02 -4.90 11.66
C LYS A 124 7.92 -6.03 12.18
N GLU A 125 7.51 -7.28 11.96
CA GLU A 125 8.24 -8.49 12.36
C GLU A 125 9.63 -8.59 11.72
N MET A 126 9.82 -8.01 10.54
CA MET A 126 11.10 -7.99 9.84
C MET A 126 12.14 -7.09 10.50
N PHE A 127 11.74 -6.20 11.41
CA PHE A 127 12.63 -5.30 12.15
C PHE A 127 13.04 -5.81 13.54
N GLU A 128 12.51 -6.95 13.99
CA GLU A 128 12.79 -7.47 15.35
C GLU A 128 14.28 -7.67 15.63
N TYR A 129 15.09 -8.03 14.61
CA TYR A 129 16.54 -8.20 14.73
C TYR A 129 17.27 -6.93 15.18
N LEU A 130 16.70 -5.75 15.02
CA LEU A 130 17.31 -4.48 15.42
C LEU A 130 17.49 -4.41 16.95
N LYS A 131 16.63 -5.06 17.73
CA LYS A 131 16.77 -5.16 19.19
C LYS A 131 18.08 -5.86 19.57
N ASP A 132 18.33 -7.00 18.95
CA ASP A 132 19.52 -7.82 19.27
C ASP A 132 20.79 -7.19 18.70
N LYS A 133 20.70 -6.61 17.49
CA LYS A 133 21.85 -6.05 16.80
C LYS A 133 22.32 -4.73 17.38
N PHE A 134 21.39 -3.84 17.74
CA PHE A 134 21.68 -2.45 18.10
C PHE A 134 21.14 -2.02 19.48
N GLY A 135 20.32 -2.83 20.13
CA GLY A 135 19.71 -2.50 21.41
C GLY A 135 18.63 -1.41 21.32
N VAL A 136 18.02 -1.20 20.17
CA VAL A 136 16.99 -0.16 19.97
C VAL A 136 15.64 -0.55 20.56
N LYS A 137 14.81 0.47 20.86
CA LYS A 137 13.42 0.29 21.24
C LYS A 137 12.55 0.21 20.00
N LEU A 138 11.58 -0.71 19.97
CA LEU A 138 10.59 -0.82 18.90
C LEU A 138 9.20 -0.46 19.42
N ILE A 139 8.53 0.47 18.77
CA ILE A 139 7.14 0.88 19.06
C ILE A 139 6.27 0.56 17.84
N PHE A 140 5.15 -0.10 18.06
CA PHE A 140 4.21 -0.41 16.98
C PHE A 140 3.11 0.64 16.86
N ASN A 141 2.89 1.15 15.64
CA ASN A 141 1.74 1.96 15.26
C ASN A 141 0.70 1.09 14.55
N PRO A 142 -0.40 0.68 15.18
CA PRO A 142 -1.43 -0.16 14.56
C PRO A 142 -2.27 0.58 13.51
N SER A 143 -2.21 1.90 13.48
CA SER A 143 -2.98 2.75 12.57
C SER A 143 -2.18 3.18 11.33
N TYR A 144 -1.04 2.53 11.05
CA TYR A 144 -0.10 2.92 10.00
C TYR A 144 -0.69 2.94 8.58
N ASN A 145 -1.75 2.18 8.34
CA ASN A 145 -2.44 2.08 7.05
C ASN A 145 -3.64 3.04 6.92
N ILE A 146 -3.99 3.76 7.99
CA ILE A 146 -5.15 4.66 8.05
C ILE A 146 -4.68 6.10 8.31
N LYS A 147 -3.67 6.26 9.17
CA LYS A 147 -3.13 7.56 9.61
C LYS A 147 -1.67 7.71 9.22
N ASN A 148 -1.27 8.93 8.91
CA ASN A 148 0.09 9.25 8.51
C ASN A 148 1.06 9.33 9.71
N ASN A 149 2.27 9.87 9.51
CA ASN A 149 3.40 9.80 10.44
C ASN A 149 3.22 10.61 11.75
N ILE A 150 2.24 11.53 11.83
CA ILE A 150 1.88 12.19 13.10
C ILE A 150 1.43 11.16 14.14
N GLU A 151 0.62 10.18 13.78
CA GLU A 151 0.22 9.12 14.72
C GLU A 151 1.45 8.32 15.19
N SER A 152 2.44 8.09 14.31
CA SER A 152 3.70 7.45 14.69
C SER A 152 4.47 8.26 15.73
N LEU A 153 4.55 9.57 15.58
CA LEU A 153 5.16 10.47 16.58
C LEU A 153 4.38 10.46 17.90
N LEU A 154 3.06 10.48 17.84
CA LEU A 154 2.22 10.39 19.05
C LEU A 154 2.38 9.06 19.80
N ARG A 155 2.63 7.94 19.09
CA ARG A 155 2.96 6.65 19.72
C ARG A 155 4.30 6.70 20.46
N ALA A 156 5.27 7.45 19.93
CA ALA A 156 6.59 7.64 20.54
C ALA A 156 6.70 8.86 21.44
N LYS A 157 5.60 9.54 21.82
CA LYS A 157 5.62 10.84 22.52
C LYS A 157 6.42 10.85 23.82
N SER A 158 6.49 9.73 24.57
CA SER A 158 7.30 9.64 25.79
C SER A 158 8.80 9.69 25.53
N GLU A 159 9.21 9.35 24.32
CA GLU A 159 10.61 9.34 23.89
C GLU A 159 11.06 10.69 23.30
N ILE A 160 10.14 11.56 22.88
CA ILE A 160 10.45 12.82 22.19
C ILE A 160 10.81 13.91 23.19
N LYS A 161 12.10 14.35 23.18
CA LYS A 161 12.71 15.35 24.08
C LYS A 161 13.61 16.29 23.26
N ASN A 162 14.91 16.31 23.52
CA ASN A 162 15.93 16.85 22.60
C ASN A 162 16.28 15.73 21.60
N THR A 163 15.52 15.61 20.54
CA THR A 163 15.40 14.37 19.75
C THR A 163 15.68 14.61 18.29
N TYR A 164 16.45 13.74 17.66
CA TYR A 164 16.44 13.64 16.21
C TYR A 164 15.19 12.87 15.73
N ILE A 165 14.45 13.47 14.81
CA ILE A 165 13.35 12.82 14.09
C ILE A 165 13.87 12.47 12.70
N CYS A 166 13.85 11.20 12.38
CA CYS A 166 14.38 10.65 11.13
C CYS A 166 13.34 9.82 10.42
N THR A 167 13.46 9.69 9.10
CA THR A 167 12.74 8.73 8.28
C THR A 167 13.67 7.57 7.91
N CYS A 168 13.15 6.35 7.83
CA CYS A 168 13.97 5.15 7.60
C CYS A 168 14.48 5.00 6.16
N ASP A 169 14.06 5.86 5.25
CA ASP A 169 14.32 5.85 3.81
C ASP A 169 15.43 6.81 3.37
N SER A 170 16.02 7.53 4.31
CA SER A 170 17.13 8.44 4.02
C SER A 170 18.47 7.71 4.04
N TYR A 171 19.26 7.90 2.98
CA TYR A 171 20.65 7.47 2.90
C TYR A 171 21.58 8.67 3.09
N PHE A 172 22.34 8.69 4.16
CA PHE A 172 23.33 9.71 4.43
C PHE A 172 24.71 9.23 3.96
N VAL A 173 25.28 9.92 2.96
CA VAL A 173 26.62 9.58 2.42
C VAL A 173 27.68 9.74 3.50
N GLU A 174 27.63 10.86 4.24
CA GLU A 174 28.43 11.14 5.41
C GLU A 174 27.52 11.21 6.63
N ASN A 175 28.09 10.96 7.83
CA ASN A 175 27.33 10.97 9.06
C ASN A 175 26.89 12.42 9.44
N PRO A 176 25.59 12.77 9.36
CA PRO A 176 25.12 14.14 9.61
C PRO A 176 24.84 14.43 11.09
N PHE A 177 24.83 13.41 11.93
CA PHE A 177 24.41 13.51 13.33
C PHE A 177 25.53 14.01 14.23
N ASN A 178 25.16 14.79 15.24
CA ASN A 178 26.06 15.28 16.27
C ASN A 178 25.51 14.98 17.65
N GLN A 179 26.40 14.83 18.63
CA GLN A 179 26.00 14.62 20.03
C GLN A 179 25.39 15.87 20.66
N PHE A 180 25.72 17.03 20.13
CA PHE A 180 25.21 18.32 20.60
C PHE A 180 24.63 19.11 19.41
N GLU A 181 23.47 19.73 19.60
CA GLU A 181 22.83 20.60 18.61
C GLU A 181 22.35 21.89 19.29
N TYR A 182 22.61 23.05 18.64
CA TYR A 182 22.37 24.34 19.23
C TYR A 182 20.90 24.75 19.26
N GLN A 183 20.16 24.42 18.23
CA GLN A 183 18.79 24.87 17.98
C GLN A 183 18.01 23.86 17.18
N PRO A 184 16.67 23.84 17.24
CA PRO A 184 15.87 22.93 16.45
C PRO A 184 15.98 23.27 14.96
N PHE A 185 16.08 22.27 14.10
CA PHE A 185 16.22 22.47 12.67
C PHE A 185 15.57 21.36 11.84
N TYR A 186 15.29 21.67 10.59
CA TYR A 186 15.05 20.70 9.53
C TYR A 186 16.20 20.74 8.52
N ALA A 187 16.71 19.57 8.16
CA ALA A 187 17.76 19.42 7.17
C ALA A 187 17.22 19.65 5.75
N GLY A 188 18.11 20.02 4.84
CA GLY A 188 17.78 20.17 3.43
C GLY A 188 18.93 20.73 2.62
N PHE A 189 18.68 21.01 1.36
CA PHE A 189 19.66 21.65 0.47
C PHE A 189 18.96 22.55 -0.55
N SER A 190 19.77 23.45 -1.14
CA SER A 190 19.29 24.31 -2.23
C SER A 190 19.29 23.52 -3.55
N THR A 191 18.15 23.51 -4.25
CA THR A 191 18.02 22.88 -5.56
C THR A 191 17.30 23.77 -6.55
N ARG A 192 17.59 23.56 -7.85
CA ARG A 192 16.85 24.14 -8.98
C ARG A 192 15.92 23.11 -9.64
N GLU A 193 16.00 21.87 -9.23
CA GLU A 193 15.15 20.81 -9.73
C GLU A 193 13.71 21.01 -9.23
N GLN A 194 12.78 20.68 -10.09
CA GLN A 194 11.36 20.80 -9.78
C GLN A 194 10.89 19.47 -9.22
N GLU A 195 10.82 19.37 -7.90
CA GLU A 195 10.31 18.21 -7.20
C GLU A 195 9.04 18.58 -6.41
N ASN A 196 8.14 17.63 -6.27
CA ASN A 196 6.90 17.81 -5.52
C ASN A 196 7.13 17.61 -4.02
N GLU A 197 8.16 18.32 -3.49
CA GLU A 197 8.62 18.22 -2.11
C GLU A 197 8.27 19.48 -1.31
N MET A 198 8.53 19.46 0.01
CA MET A 198 8.34 20.59 0.90
C MET A 198 9.58 21.51 0.82
N TYR A 199 9.35 22.79 0.60
CA TYR A 199 10.40 23.82 0.52
C TYR A 199 10.24 24.84 1.64
N ALA A 200 11.35 25.42 2.11
CA ALA A 200 11.38 26.45 3.13
C ALA A 200 11.79 27.80 2.56
N GLN A 201 11.22 28.87 3.11
CA GLN A 201 11.76 30.21 3.04
C GLN A 201 12.32 30.57 4.40
N ILE A 202 13.49 31.23 4.42
CA ILE A 202 14.20 31.58 5.65
C ILE A 202 14.44 33.09 5.74
N ASP A 203 14.56 33.58 6.98
CA ASP A 203 15.03 34.95 7.25
C ASP A 203 16.56 35.04 7.24
N GLY A 204 17.09 36.24 7.56
CA GLY A 204 18.54 36.51 7.59
C GLY A 204 19.34 35.69 8.61
N ASP A 205 18.68 35.08 9.60
CA ASP A 205 19.28 34.25 10.65
C ASP A 205 19.12 32.75 10.37
N GLY A 206 18.47 32.41 9.24
CA GLY A 206 18.22 31.02 8.83
C GLY A 206 16.99 30.39 9.49
N ARG A 207 16.12 31.20 10.14
CA ARG A 207 14.85 30.73 10.68
C ARG A 207 13.87 30.50 9.56
N ILE A 208 13.16 29.38 9.59
CA ILE A 208 12.07 29.08 8.66
C ILE A 208 10.88 29.99 8.97
N ILE A 209 10.49 30.80 7.99
CA ILE A 209 9.36 31.75 8.08
C ILE A 209 8.17 31.28 7.26
N GLN A 210 8.39 30.40 6.28
CA GLN A 210 7.34 29.80 5.47
C GLN A 210 7.76 28.41 5.00
N MET A 211 6.80 27.49 4.94
CA MET A 211 6.96 26.17 4.32
C MET A 211 5.88 26.01 3.26
N GLU A 212 6.23 25.49 2.09
CA GLU A 212 5.31 25.31 0.98
C GLU A 212 5.70 24.12 0.13
N LYS A 213 4.69 23.36 -0.31
CA LYS A 213 4.89 22.33 -1.31
C LYS A 213 4.97 23.00 -2.67
N SER A 214 6.16 23.05 -3.26
CA SER A 214 6.42 23.81 -4.48
C SER A 214 7.16 22.96 -5.51
N LEU A 215 6.83 23.20 -6.79
CA LEU A 215 7.52 22.61 -7.93
C LEU A 215 8.62 23.53 -8.51
N ASN A 216 8.93 24.66 -7.87
CA ASN A 216 9.75 25.72 -8.48
C ASN A 216 11.21 25.73 -8.02
N GLY A 217 11.67 24.73 -7.25
CA GLY A 217 13.00 24.72 -6.65
C GLY A 217 13.09 25.66 -5.44
N GLY A 218 14.23 25.69 -4.77
CA GLY A 218 14.50 26.49 -3.57
C GLY A 218 15.22 25.70 -2.49
N LEU A 219 14.95 26.01 -1.21
CA LEU A 219 15.48 25.28 -0.06
C LEU A 219 14.57 24.07 0.23
N MET A 220 14.91 22.94 -0.35
CA MET A 220 14.15 21.69 -0.20
C MET A 220 14.43 21.06 1.16
N LEU A 221 13.37 20.68 1.89
CA LEU A 221 13.45 19.98 3.17
C LEU A 221 13.56 18.48 2.92
N LEU A 222 14.58 17.84 3.47
CA LEU A 222 14.88 16.43 3.22
C LEU A 222 15.67 15.82 4.38
N GLY A 223 15.42 14.55 4.65
CA GLY A 223 16.22 13.70 5.53
C GLY A 223 15.79 13.74 6.99
N HIS A 224 16.49 14.47 7.84
CA HIS A 224 16.26 14.46 9.29
C HIS A 224 15.97 15.84 9.87
N SER A 225 15.32 15.84 11.03
CA SER A 225 15.03 17.03 11.81
C SER A 225 15.56 16.85 13.24
N TYR A 226 16.01 17.90 13.88
CA TYR A 226 16.31 17.91 15.31
C TYR A 226 15.33 18.83 16.04
N TRP A 227 14.75 18.33 17.10
CA TRP A 227 13.79 19.05 17.93
C TRP A 227 14.35 19.25 19.34
N THR A 228 14.33 20.47 19.82
CA THR A 228 14.60 20.74 21.24
C THR A 228 13.39 20.35 22.08
N LYS A 229 13.60 20.16 23.38
CA LYS A 229 12.53 19.80 24.32
C LYS A 229 11.33 20.74 24.25
N ASP A 230 11.58 22.04 24.07
CA ASP A 230 10.50 23.03 23.99
C ASP A 230 9.73 22.90 22.67
N PHE A 231 10.43 22.70 21.55
CA PHE A 231 9.80 22.46 20.25
C PHE A 231 8.99 21.16 20.27
N SER A 232 9.55 20.10 20.82
CA SER A 232 8.90 18.79 21.00
C SER A 232 7.61 18.90 21.80
N ALA A 233 7.63 19.60 22.92
CA ALA A 233 6.47 19.80 23.77
C ALA A 233 5.35 20.58 23.05
N ALA A 234 5.71 21.67 22.37
CA ALA A 234 4.75 22.48 21.60
C ALA A 234 4.14 21.69 20.44
N PHE A 235 4.97 20.96 19.67
CA PHE A 235 4.49 20.10 18.57
C PHE A 235 3.53 19.02 19.06
N LEU A 236 3.89 18.29 20.11
CA LEU A 236 3.07 17.22 20.67
C LEU A 236 1.73 17.72 21.20
N GLN A 237 1.71 18.93 21.79
CA GLN A 237 0.47 19.55 22.24
C GLN A 237 -0.47 19.83 21.07
N LEU A 238 0.04 20.37 19.95
CA LEU A 238 -0.75 20.62 18.74
C LEU A 238 -1.23 19.31 18.11
N ALA A 239 -0.37 18.29 18.01
CA ALA A 239 -0.70 17.00 17.44
C ALA A 239 -1.76 16.25 18.27
N GLU A 240 -1.71 16.33 19.61
CA GLU A 240 -2.74 15.74 20.48
C GLU A 240 -4.09 16.48 20.37
N ALA A 241 -4.10 17.79 20.18
CA ALA A 241 -5.33 18.55 19.97
C ALA A 241 -5.98 18.16 18.64
N ASP A 242 -5.20 18.03 17.56
CA ASP A 242 -5.69 17.64 16.25
C ASP A 242 -6.23 16.20 16.20
N ARG A 243 -5.77 15.33 17.08
CA ARG A 243 -6.19 13.90 17.10
C ARG A 243 -7.70 13.70 17.16
N PHE A 244 -8.42 14.65 17.72
CA PHE A 244 -9.88 14.65 17.81
C PHE A 244 -10.55 15.29 16.58
N GLU A 245 -9.84 16.19 15.89
CA GLU A 245 -10.34 16.89 14.70
C GLU A 245 -10.02 16.12 13.42
N GLY A 246 -8.89 15.39 13.38
CA GLY A 246 -8.45 14.56 12.27
C GLY A 246 -8.02 15.34 11.03
N LYS A 247 -7.71 16.62 11.16
CA LYS A 247 -7.31 17.50 10.03
C LYS A 247 -6.04 17.02 9.33
N TYR A 248 -5.14 16.37 10.08
CA TYR A 248 -3.84 15.89 9.57
C TYR A 248 -3.72 14.36 9.53
N ASP A 249 -4.81 13.63 9.61
CA ASP A 249 -4.78 12.16 9.65
C ASP A 249 -4.11 11.56 8.39
N ASP A 250 -4.29 12.18 7.23
CA ASP A 250 -3.73 11.78 5.92
C ASP A 250 -2.45 12.53 5.53
N ARG A 251 -1.92 13.41 6.43
CA ARG A 251 -0.81 14.31 6.13
C ARG A 251 0.43 13.98 6.95
N PHE A 252 1.60 14.36 6.40
CA PHE A 252 2.88 14.30 7.11
C PHE A 252 2.97 15.39 8.19
N TRP A 253 3.81 15.18 9.21
CA TRP A 253 4.00 16.07 10.33
C TRP A 253 4.45 17.50 9.92
N GLU A 254 5.08 17.62 8.77
CA GLU A 254 5.50 18.89 8.17
C GLU A 254 4.33 19.83 7.92
N TRP A 255 3.16 19.30 7.59
CA TRP A 255 1.96 20.10 7.39
C TRP A 255 1.45 20.73 8.68
N LEU A 256 1.54 20.01 9.80
CA LEU A 256 1.19 20.56 11.11
C LEU A 256 2.16 21.68 11.50
N VAL A 257 3.47 21.50 11.27
CA VAL A 257 4.48 22.56 11.48
C VAL A 257 4.21 23.76 10.58
N LYS A 258 4.00 23.53 9.27
CA LYS A 258 3.69 24.58 8.29
C LYS A 258 2.54 25.46 8.73
N ASP A 259 1.42 24.85 9.14
CA ASP A 259 0.21 25.56 9.52
C ASP A 259 0.32 26.27 10.88
N ASN A 260 1.37 25.98 11.68
CA ASN A 260 1.54 26.48 13.04
C ASN A 260 2.93 27.11 13.32
N LEU A 261 3.64 27.56 12.30
CA LEU A 261 4.99 28.16 12.46
C LEU A 261 5.03 29.30 13.50
N ASP A 262 3.97 30.12 13.58
CA ASP A 262 3.88 31.21 14.53
C ASP A 262 3.60 30.78 15.98
N ASN A 263 3.05 29.57 16.15
CA ASN A 263 2.70 29.00 17.46
C ASN A 263 3.79 28.06 18.01
N LEU A 264 4.77 27.71 17.18
CA LEU A 264 5.89 26.86 17.54
C LEU A 264 7.13 27.70 17.90
N PRO A 265 8.03 27.20 18.74
CA PRO A 265 9.35 27.79 18.89
C PRO A 265 10.08 27.92 17.55
N SER A 266 10.99 28.91 17.46
CA SER A 266 11.73 29.16 16.21
C SER A 266 12.36 27.88 15.67
N PHE A 267 12.13 27.61 14.40
CA PHE A 267 12.61 26.41 13.67
C PHE A 267 13.54 26.87 12.56
N TYR A 268 14.66 26.21 12.37
CA TYR A 268 15.73 26.68 11.49
C TYR A 268 15.99 25.69 10.35
N PHE A 269 16.48 26.22 9.23
CA PHE A 269 16.95 25.41 8.13
C PHE A 269 18.44 25.07 8.34
N LYS A 270 18.79 23.79 8.21
CA LYS A 270 20.19 23.32 8.23
C LYS A 270 20.57 22.86 6.84
N GLU A 271 21.36 23.69 6.16
CA GLU A 271 21.77 23.42 4.79
C GLU A 271 22.87 22.35 4.72
N TYR A 272 22.69 21.40 3.85
CA TYR A 272 23.67 20.40 3.47
C TYR A 272 24.06 20.56 1.99
N THR A 273 25.22 20.06 1.62
CA THR A 273 25.65 20.03 0.21
C THR A 273 24.75 19.04 -0.57
N PRO A 274 24.25 19.42 -1.76
CA PRO A 274 23.53 18.48 -2.62
C PRO A 274 24.30 17.16 -2.82
N GLY A 275 23.60 16.04 -2.73
CA GLY A 275 24.20 14.71 -2.80
C GLY A 275 24.75 14.15 -1.48
N THR A 276 24.61 14.88 -0.36
CA THR A 276 24.94 14.36 0.98
C THR A 276 23.83 13.49 1.57
N ILE A 277 22.58 13.86 1.26
CA ILE A 277 21.36 13.17 1.71
C ILE A 277 20.61 12.70 0.46
N HIS A 278 20.26 11.44 0.42
CA HIS A 278 19.41 10.86 -0.61
C HIS A 278 18.19 10.23 0.04
N GLU A 279 17.04 10.48 -0.56
CA GLU A 279 15.78 9.80 -0.25
C GLU A 279 15.30 9.14 -1.52
N PHE A 280 14.84 7.91 -1.42
CA PHE A 280 14.40 7.14 -2.58
C PHE A 280 12.88 7.02 -2.53
N ASP A 281 12.18 7.58 -3.50
CA ASP A 281 10.73 7.48 -3.64
C ASP A 281 10.28 6.39 -4.59
N TYR A 282 11.15 6.05 -5.55
CA TYR A 282 10.90 5.06 -6.59
C TYR A 282 12.08 4.13 -6.76
N PHE A 283 11.78 2.92 -7.17
CA PHE A 283 12.77 1.86 -7.40
C PHE A 283 13.90 2.26 -8.35
N GLU A 284 13.59 2.99 -9.43
CA GLU A 284 14.56 3.45 -10.42
C GLU A 284 15.60 4.42 -9.85
N GLN A 285 15.22 5.26 -8.86
CA GLN A 285 16.18 6.17 -8.19
C GLN A 285 17.26 5.37 -7.44
N LEU A 286 16.86 4.27 -6.81
CA LEU A 286 17.78 3.40 -6.09
C LEU A 286 18.73 2.68 -7.08
N ARG A 287 18.20 2.17 -8.20
CA ARG A 287 19.02 1.54 -9.27
C ARG A 287 20.03 2.52 -9.89
N GLN A 288 19.67 3.79 -10.03
CA GLN A 288 20.56 4.82 -10.55
C GLN A 288 21.64 5.24 -9.54
N PHE A 289 21.30 5.20 -8.24
CA PHE A 289 22.24 5.59 -7.19
C PHE A 289 23.25 4.50 -6.84
N ASP A 290 22.85 3.25 -6.88
CA ASP A 290 23.70 2.09 -6.61
C ASP A 290 23.96 1.31 -7.89
N ASN A 291 25.13 1.51 -8.48
CA ASN A 291 25.51 0.84 -9.73
C ASN A 291 25.61 -0.68 -9.58
N ASP A 292 25.86 -1.18 -8.37
CA ASP A 292 25.94 -2.61 -8.05
C ASP A 292 24.63 -3.14 -7.44
N TYR A 293 23.54 -2.36 -7.52
CA TYR A 293 22.26 -2.68 -6.93
C TYR A 293 21.74 -4.07 -7.31
N ILE A 294 21.93 -4.48 -8.58
CA ILE A 294 21.54 -5.79 -9.11
C ILE A 294 22.21 -6.93 -8.32
N GLY A 295 23.49 -6.74 -7.93
CA GLY A 295 24.21 -7.69 -7.09
C GLY A 295 23.72 -7.76 -5.65
N HIS A 296 23.01 -6.72 -5.18
CA HIS A 296 22.52 -6.59 -3.81
C HIS A 296 21.04 -6.86 -3.68
N THR A 297 20.30 -6.89 -4.79
CA THR A 297 18.85 -7.15 -4.73
C THR A 297 18.59 -8.64 -4.65
N HIS A 298 17.82 -9.05 -3.65
CA HIS A 298 17.39 -10.43 -3.44
C HIS A 298 15.88 -10.60 -3.68
N SER A 299 15.29 -9.75 -4.54
CA SER A 299 13.86 -9.77 -4.84
C SER A 299 13.43 -11.08 -5.49
N GLU A 300 12.57 -11.81 -4.84
CA GLU A 300 11.89 -13.00 -5.37
C GLU A 300 11.00 -12.64 -6.57
N ILE A 301 10.32 -11.50 -6.50
CA ILE A 301 9.44 -11.02 -7.57
C ILE A 301 10.25 -10.78 -8.86
N ILE A 302 11.37 -10.07 -8.76
CA ILE A 302 12.26 -9.82 -9.92
C ILE A 302 12.82 -11.15 -10.45
N ARG A 303 13.23 -12.05 -9.55
CA ARG A 303 13.69 -13.40 -9.93
C ARG A 303 12.60 -14.16 -10.69
N ASN A 304 11.36 -14.11 -10.25
CA ASN A 304 10.22 -14.77 -10.90
C ASN A 304 10.01 -14.22 -12.32
N ILE A 305 10.08 -12.90 -12.50
CA ILE A 305 9.96 -12.27 -13.82
C ILE A 305 11.11 -12.73 -14.75
N LYS A 306 12.36 -12.70 -14.26
CA LYS A 306 13.54 -13.18 -15.00
C LYS A 306 13.38 -14.63 -15.48
N LEU A 307 12.86 -15.51 -14.61
CA LEU A 307 12.63 -16.92 -14.93
C LEU A 307 11.58 -17.10 -16.04
N VAL A 308 10.49 -16.36 -15.99
CA VAL A 308 9.39 -16.47 -16.98
C VAL A 308 9.83 -15.95 -18.34
N PHE A 309 10.50 -14.79 -18.37
CA PHE A 309 10.89 -14.14 -19.64
C PHE A 309 12.29 -14.54 -20.13
N ARG A 310 13.08 -15.23 -19.31
CA ARG A 310 14.49 -15.60 -19.59
C ARG A 310 15.34 -14.38 -19.95
N CYS A 311 15.16 -13.30 -19.20
CA CYS A 311 15.86 -12.03 -19.41
C CYS A 311 16.75 -11.68 -18.21
N ASP A 312 17.64 -10.71 -18.41
CA ASP A 312 18.40 -10.09 -17.34
C ASP A 312 17.55 -9.02 -16.63
N GLU A 313 17.95 -8.63 -15.44
CA GLU A 313 17.19 -7.69 -14.60
C GLU A 313 17.09 -6.29 -15.23
N GLU A 314 18.11 -5.88 -15.96
CA GLU A 314 18.16 -4.60 -16.69
C GLU A 314 17.08 -4.47 -17.77
N ALA A 315 16.60 -5.60 -18.29
CA ALA A 315 15.52 -5.61 -19.27
C ALA A 315 14.16 -5.33 -18.64
N ILE A 316 14.04 -5.45 -17.30
CA ILE A 316 12.79 -5.22 -16.58
C ILE A 316 12.77 -3.78 -16.11
N ILE A 317 11.93 -2.96 -16.72
CA ILE A 317 11.87 -1.52 -16.49
C ILE A 317 10.44 -1.02 -16.28
N ASP A 318 10.29 0.26 -15.92
CA ASP A 318 9.02 0.99 -15.89
C ASP A 318 7.97 0.36 -14.97
N PHE A 319 8.36 0.13 -13.71
CA PHE A 319 7.48 -0.40 -12.69
C PHE A 319 6.43 0.66 -12.29
N ARG A 320 5.14 0.28 -12.40
CA ARG A 320 4.01 1.16 -12.11
C ARG A 320 2.97 0.45 -11.25
N ASN A 321 2.49 1.10 -10.21
CA ASN A 321 1.45 0.56 -9.35
C ASN A 321 0.08 0.52 -10.08
N VAL A 322 -0.68 -0.55 -9.87
CA VAL A 322 -2.10 -0.64 -10.25
C VAL A 322 -2.93 -0.57 -8.98
N ASN A 323 -3.65 0.54 -8.78
CA ASN A 323 -4.40 0.80 -7.55
C ASN A 323 -5.76 0.05 -7.48
N GLU A 324 -5.99 -0.93 -8.34
CA GLU A 324 -7.27 -1.63 -8.48
C GLU A 324 -7.11 -3.10 -8.07
N GLY A 325 -7.78 -3.49 -6.99
CA GLY A 325 -7.88 -4.88 -6.52
C GLY A 325 -8.27 -4.96 -5.05
N LEU A 326 -9.37 -5.66 -4.75
CA LEU A 326 -9.86 -5.84 -3.37
C LEU A 326 -9.06 -6.90 -2.58
N THR A 327 -8.40 -7.82 -3.27
CA THR A 327 -7.80 -9.03 -2.67
C THR A 327 -6.34 -9.25 -3.00
N ASN A 328 -5.85 -8.75 -4.14
CA ASN A 328 -4.49 -8.95 -4.62
C ASN A 328 -3.81 -7.60 -4.89
N THR A 329 -2.49 -7.55 -4.77
CA THR A 329 -1.72 -6.37 -5.17
C THR A 329 -1.10 -6.60 -6.54
N SER A 330 -1.33 -5.67 -7.47
CA SER A 330 -0.83 -5.78 -8.84
C SER A 330 0.04 -4.60 -9.21
N PHE A 331 1.00 -4.83 -10.09
CA PHE A 331 1.80 -3.78 -10.70
C PHE A 331 2.13 -4.11 -12.15
N ILE A 332 2.40 -3.06 -12.93
CA ILE A 332 2.83 -3.16 -14.32
C ILE A 332 4.35 -3.05 -14.38
N PHE A 333 4.96 -3.79 -15.29
CA PHE A 333 6.36 -3.68 -15.66
C PHE A 333 6.52 -3.87 -17.18
N LYS A 334 7.64 -3.43 -17.73
CA LYS A 334 7.90 -3.48 -19.17
C LYS A 334 9.13 -4.32 -19.50
N ILE A 335 9.01 -5.17 -20.53
CA ILE A 335 10.11 -5.91 -21.15
C ILE A 335 9.98 -5.77 -22.68
N ASP A 336 11.06 -5.43 -23.36
CA ASP A 336 11.14 -5.28 -24.84
C ASP A 336 10.01 -4.40 -25.41
N GLY A 337 9.66 -3.33 -24.69
CA GLY A 337 8.61 -2.39 -25.10
C GLY A 337 7.18 -2.86 -24.88
N VAL A 338 6.97 -4.07 -24.34
CA VAL A 338 5.66 -4.64 -24.01
C VAL A 338 5.41 -4.54 -22.51
N ASP A 339 4.23 -4.07 -22.13
CA ASP A 339 3.81 -4.02 -20.73
C ASP A 339 3.13 -5.32 -20.30
N TYR A 340 3.46 -5.73 -19.10
CA TYR A 340 2.91 -6.89 -18.41
C TYR A 340 2.41 -6.49 -17.03
N ILE A 341 1.46 -7.24 -16.50
CA ILE A 341 0.97 -7.10 -15.14
C ILE A 341 1.41 -8.30 -14.30
N TYR A 342 2.01 -8.01 -13.15
CA TYR A 342 2.31 -9.00 -12.12
C TYR A 342 1.26 -8.89 -11.01
N ARG A 343 0.55 -9.98 -10.72
CA ARG A 343 -0.37 -10.09 -9.59
C ARG A 343 0.34 -10.82 -8.45
N HIS A 344 0.58 -10.12 -7.35
CA HIS A 344 1.06 -10.69 -6.10
C HIS A 344 -0.15 -11.12 -5.26
N PRO A 345 -0.19 -12.36 -4.71
CA PRO A 345 -1.31 -12.82 -3.91
C PRO A 345 -1.43 -11.98 -2.62
N GLY A 346 -2.65 -11.61 -2.27
CA GLY A 346 -2.93 -10.94 -0.99
C GLY A 346 -2.96 -11.94 0.16
N ASP A 347 -2.65 -11.47 1.37
CA ASP A 347 -2.66 -12.27 2.58
C ASP A 347 -4.02 -12.93 2.81
N GLY A 348 -4.02 -14.24 3.12
CA GLY A 348 -5.22 -15.00 3.45
C GLY A 348 -6.05 -15.49 2.26
N THR A 349 -5.67 -15.22 1.01
CA THR A 349 -6.37 -15.73 -0.19
C THR A 349 -6.17 -17.24 -0.40
N GLU A 350 -5.14 -17.82 0.18
CA GLU A 350 -4.76 -19.25 0.08
C GLU A 350 -5.84 -20.21 0.58
N SER A 351 -6.65 -19.77 1.54
CA SER A 351 -7.72 -20.58 2.13
C SER A 351 -9.01 -20.62 1.31
N ILE A 352 -9.18 -19.70 0.35
CA ILE A 352 -10.43 -19.50 -0.40
C ILE A 352 -10.26 -19.91 -1.87
N ILE A 353 -9.09 -19.67 -2.47
CA ILE A 353 -8.86 -19.84 -3.90
C ILE A 353 -7.96 -21.04 -4.16
N ASN A 354 -8.44 -21.97 -5.00
CA ASN A 354 -7.63 -23.09 -5.45
C ASN A 354 -6.80 -22.68 -6.69
N ARG A 355 -5.55 -22.34 -6.47
CA ARG A 355 -4.62 -21.84 -7.51
C ARG A 355 -4.36 -22.84 -8.66
N ARG A 356 -4.49 -24.14 -8.41
CA ARG A 356 -4.38 -25.17 -9.49
C ARG A 356 -5.58 -25.11 -10.42
N ASN A 357 -6.77 -24.95 -9.86
CA ASN A 357 -8.00 -24.82 -10.63
C ASN A 357 -7.97 -23.53 -11.46
N GLU A 358 -7.60 -22.38 -10.85
CA GLU A 358 -7.42 -21.11 -11.55
C GLU A 358 -6.45 -21.25 -12.73
N LYS A 359 -5.27 -21.86 -12.52
CA LYS A 359 -4.29 -22.08 -13.60
C LYS A 359 -4.86 -22.94 -14.73
N CYS A 360 -5.57 -24.02 -14.42
CA CYS A 360 -6.22 -24.86 -15.43
C CYS A 360 -7.22 -24.05 -16.26
N SER A 361 -8.03 -23.24 -15.61
CA SER A 361 -9.02 -22.39 -16.27
C SER A 361 -8.38 -21.31 -17.14
N LEU A 362 -7.32 -20.64 -16.67
CA LEU A 362 -6.54 -19.66 -17.44
C LEU A 362 -5.94 -20.28 -18.72
N ILE A 363 -5.40 -21.50 -18.63
CA ILE A 363 -4.88 -22.21 -19.81
C ILE A 363 -6.01 -22.46 -20.82
N LYS A 364 -7.18 -22.92 -20.36
CA LYS A 364 -8.34 -23.16 -21.23
C LYS A 364 -8.87 -21.85 -21.83
N ALA A 365 -9.03 -20.82 -21.03
CA ALA A 365 -9.46 -19.50 -21.52
C ALA A 365 -8.53 -18.96 -22.61
N LYS A 366 -7.23 -19.13 -22.47
CA LYS A 366 -6.24 -18.75 -23.49
C LYS A 366 -6.33 -19.64 -24.74
N GLU A 367 -6.41 -20.96 -24.58
CA GLU A 367 -6.53 -21.92 -25.71
C GLU A 367 -7.73 -21.60 -26.61
N PHE A 368 -8.84 -21.17 -26.02
CA PHE A 368 -10.06 -20.83 -26.74
C PHE A 368 -10.18 -19.33 -27.07
N GLY A 369 -9.19 -18.51 -26.76
CA GLY A 369 -9.15 -17.09 -27.13
C GLY A 369 -10.03 -16.17 -26.29
N ILE A 370 -10.61 -16.65 -25.19
CA ILE A 370 -11.44 -15.86 -24.28
C ILE A 370 -10.58 -14.91 -23.43
N ASP A 371 -9.43 -15.41 -22.94
CA ASP A 371 -8.41 -14.61 -22.24
C ASP A 371 -7.02 -14.81 -22.87
N PRO A 372 -6.64 -14.01 -23.87
CA PRO A 372 -5.33 -14.11 -24.50
C PRO A 372 -4.20 -13.52 -23.64
N THR A 373 -4.50 -12.88 -22.50
CA THR A 373 -3.53 -12.14 -21.69
C THR A 373 -2.63 -13.03 -20.86
N TYR A 374 -3.08 -14.23 -20.49
CA TYR A 374 -2.36 -15.13 -19.59
C TYR A 374 -0.98 -15.51 -20.12
N ILE A 375 0.07 -15.31 -19.30
CA ILE A 375 1.46 -15.71 -19.58
C ILE A 375 1.89 -16.86 -18.68
N TYR A 376 1.86 -16.66 -17.35
CA TYR A 376 2.34 -17.64 -16.39
C TYR A 376 1.68 -17.47 -15.03
N MET A 377 1.57 -18.58 -14.29
CA MET A 377 1.14 -18.60 -12.89
C MET A 377 1.90 -19.66 -12.11
N ASP A 378 2.42 -19.29 -10.96
CA ASP A 378 2.91 -20.22 -9.95
C ASP A 378 1.77 -20.66 -9.03
N VAL A 379 1.50 -21.98 -8.99
CA VAL A 379 0.38 -22.50 -8.19
C VAL A 379 0.71 -22.66 -6.71
N ASN A 380 1.97 -22.70 -6.34
CA ASN A 380 2.39 -22.88 -4.95
C ASN A 380 2.41 -21.52 -4.22
N GLU A 381 2.95 -20.51 -4.89
CA GLU A 381 3.07 -19.15 -4.35
C GLU A 381 1.93 -18.21 -4.77
N GLY A 382 1.15 -18.59 -5.79
CA GLY A 382 -0.08 -17.89 -6.19
C GLY A 382 0.13 -16.62 -7.02
N TRP A 383 1.35 -16.26 -7.38
CA TRP A 383 1.58 -15.10 -8.25
C TRP A 383 1.30 -15.43 -9.73
N LYS A 384 0.90 -14.40 -10.48
CA LYS A 384 0.50 -14.52 -11.89
C LYS A 384 1.08 -13.38 -12.72
N ILE A 385 1.48 -13.68 -13.95
CA ILE A 385 1.86 -12.69 -14.97
C ILE A 385 0.89 -12.79 -16.15
N SER A 386 0.40 -11.63 -16.57
CA SER A 386 -0.44 -11.47 -17.76
C SER A 386 0.07 -10.32 -18.62
N LYS A 387 -0.26 -10.31 -19.91
CA LYS A 387 -0.01 -9.16 -20.78
C LYS A 387 -0.95 -8.01 -20.39
N PHE A 388 -0.46 -6.78 -20.32
CA PHE A 388 -1.29 -5.63 -20.05
C PHE A 388 -1.98 -5.14 -21.33
N ILE A 389 -3.26 -4.78 -21.23
CA ILE A 389 -4.06 -4.22 -22.31
C ILE A 389 -4.29 -2.74 -22.03
N TYR A 390 -3.93 -1.87 -22.97
CA TYR A 390 -4.01 -0.42 -22.78
C TYR A 390 -5.36 0.18 -23.13
N GLU A 391 -5.88 -0.19 -24.30
CA GLU A 391 -7.06 0.45 -24.83
C GLU A 391 -8.26 -0.48 -24.68
N PHE A 392 -8.96 -0.33 -23.57
CA PHE A 392 -10.23 -1.03 -23.32
C PHE A 392 -11.16 -0.11 -22.54
N ARG A 393 -12.42 -0.48 -22.55
CA ARG A 393 -13.43 0.05 -21.64
C ARG A 393 -14.26 -1.09 -21.06
N GLU A 394 -14.83 -0.84 -19.92
CA GLU A 394 -15.83 -1.74 -19.34
C GLU A 394 -17.16 -1.66 -20.13
N PRO A 395 -18.02 -2.70 -20.05
CA PRO A 395 -19.38 -2.63 -20.61
C PRO A 395 -20.21 -1.53 -19.94
N ASN A 396 -20.96 -0.81 -20.75
CA ASN A 396 -21.98 0.10 -20.25
C ASN A 396 -23.30 -0.66 -20.08
N TYR A 397 -23.70 -0.92 -18.84
CA TYR A 397 -24.92 -1.65 -18.52
C TYR A 397 -26.21 -1.02 -19.05
N SER A 398 -26.22 0.30 -19.27
CA SER A 398 -27.36 1.00 -19.89
C SER A 398 -27.39 0.86 -21.43
N ASP A 399 -26.32 0.35 -22.05
CA ASP A 399 -26.24 0.11 -23.49
C ASP A 399 -26.39 -1.40 -23.78
N PHE A 400 -27.54 -1.80 -24.28
CA PHE A 400 -27.80 -3.21 -24.57
C PHE A 400 -26.90 -3.78 -25.69
N GLU A 401 -26.31 -2.97 -26.55
CA GLU A 401 -25.35 -3.44 -27.55
C GLU A 401 -24.06 -3.93 -26.88
N ASP A 402 -23.65 -3.33 -25.76
CA ASP A 402 -22.54 -3.87 -24.97
C ASP A 402 -22.93 -5.18 -24.28
N SER A 403 -24.16 -5.27 -23.74
CA SER A 403 -24.68 -6.54 -23.20
C SER A 403 -24.69 -7.66 -24.24
N LYS A 404 -25.04 -7.38 -25.50
CA LYS A 404 -24.99 -8.38 -26.58
C LYS A 404 -23.57 -8.87 -26.87
N LYS A 405 -22.56 -7.98 -26.80
CA LYS A 405 -21.16 -8.38 -26.96
C LYS A 405 -20.73 -9.34 -25.85
N VAL A 406 -21.06 -9.02 -24.60
CA VAL A 406 -20.81 -9.85 -23.42
C VAL A 406 -21.55 -11.19 -23.54
N ILE A 407 -22.84 -11.18 -23.89
CA ILE A 407 -23.65 -12.38 -24.10
C ILE A 407 -23.01 -13.30 -25.15
N ARG A 408 -22.50 -12.75 -26.25
CA ARG A 408 -21.81 -13.55 -27.26
C ARG A 408 -20.64 -14.32 -26.67
N VAL A 409 -19.74 -13.65 -25.94
CA VAL A 409 -18.57 -14.30 -25.31
C VAL A 409 -19.00 -15.29 -24.23
N MET A 410 -20.03 -14.97 -23.45
CA MET A 410 -20.59 -15.87 -22.43
C MET A 410 -21.15 -17.16 -23.07
N ARG A 411 -21.83 -17.03 -24.21
CA ARG A 411 -22.31 -18.21 -24.96
C ARG A 411 -21.17 -19.02 -25.59
N GLU A 412 -20.16 -18.37 -26.13
CA GLU A 412 -18.94 -19.03 -26.62
C GLU A 412 -18.29 -19.81 -25.49
N LEU A 413 -18.08 -19.21 -24.33
CA LEU A 413 -17.53 -19.86 -23.13
C LEU A 413 -18.34 -21.10 -22.72
N HIS A 414 -19.67 -20.96 -22.60
CA HIS A 414 -20.54 -22.03 -22.15
C HIS A 414 -20.71 -23.18 -23.20
N SER A 415 -20.32 -22.92 -24.45
CA SER A 415 -20.31 -23.95 -25.50
C SER A 415 -18.99 -24.73 -25.60
N LEU A 416 -17.97 -24.35 -24.82
CA LEU A 416 -16.68 -25.00 -24.87
C LEU A 416 -16.77 -26.48 -24.39
N PRO A 417 -16.10 -27.39 -25.05
CA PRO A 417 -16.08 -28.83 -24.66
C PRO A 417 -15.11 -29.03 -23.47
N VAL A 418 -15.24 -28.24 -22.44
CA VAL A 418 -14.39 -28.26 -21.23
C VAL A 418 -15.19 -28.84 -20.07
N VAL A 419 -14.73 -29.97 -19.55
CA VAL A 419 -15.27 -30.59 -18.34
C VAL A 419 -14.13 -30.67 -17.32
N VAL A 420 -14.36 -30.12 -16.13
CA VAL A 420 -13.44 -30.19 -15.00
C VAL A 420 -14.18 -30.68 -13.76
N ASP A 421 -13.46 -31.13 -12.75
CA ASP A 421 -14.03 -31.72 -11.52
C ASP A 421 -14.23 -30.67 -10.39
N TYR A 422 -14.09 -29.41 -10.73
CA TYR A 422 -14.28 -28.27 -9.82
C TYR A 422 -15.23 -27.23 -10.43
N GLY A 423 -15.77 -26.36 -9.61
CA GLY A 423 -16.63 -25.26 -10.02
C GLY A 423 -17.39 -24.70 -8.83
N MET A 424 -17.93 -23.52 -9.01
CA MET A 424 -18.68 -22.77 -8.00
C MET A 424 -20.02 -23.47 -7.67
N LYS A 425 -20.36 -23.50 -6.40
CA LYS A 425 -21.64 -24.02 -5.87
C LYS A 425 -22.26 -22.95 -4.97
N PRO A 426 -22.85 -21.92 -5.53
CA PRO A 426 -23.18 -20.69 -4.80
C PRO A 426 -24.06 -20.94 -3.55
N TRP A 427 -24.99 -21.88 -3.61
CA TRP A 427 -25.80 -22.23 -2.43
C TRP A 427 -24.99 -22.92 -1.35
N ASP A 428 -24.23 -23.95 -1.70
CA ASP A 428 -23.44 -24.73 -0.74
C ASP A 428 -22.36 -23.85 -0.10
N ASP A 429 -21.70 -23.00 -0.89
CA ASP A 429 -20.66 -22.07 -0.45
C ASP A 429 -21.26 -20.99 0.46
N ALA A 430 -22.45 -20.46 0.16
CA ALA A 430 -23.16 -19.52 1.03
C ALA A 430 -23.51 -20.16 2.40
N VAL A 431 -23.96 -21.43 2.41
CA VAL A 431 -24.25 -22.16 3.65
C VAL A 431 -23.00 -22.37 4.51
N VAL A 432 -21.84 -22.60 3.88
CA VAL A 432 -20.56 -22.71 4.60
C VAL A 432 -20.18 -21.37 5.21
N MET A 433 -20.23 -20.28 4.45
CA MET A 433 -19.93 -18.94 4.96
C MET A 433 -20.88 -18.53 6.10
N GLU A 434 -22.18 -18.81 5.95
CA GLU A 434 -23.16 -18.54 7.00
C GLU A 434 -22.80 -19.24 8.34
N ARG A 435 -22.35 -20.51 8.27
CA ARG A 435 -21.90 -21.24 9.48
C ARG A 435 -20.69 -20.55 10.13
N LEU A 436 -19.75 -20.05 9.33
CA LEU A 436 -18.58 -19.34 9.85
C LEU A 436 -18.95 -18.01 10.50
N ILE A 437 -19.93 -17.29 9.96
CA ILE A 437 -20.45 -16.06 10.54
C ILE A 437 -21.18 -16.36 11.84
N LYS A 438 -22.11 -17.32 11.84
CA LYS A 438 -22.89 -17.75 13.03
C LYS A 438 -22.00 -18.27 14.17
N ALA A 439 -20.82 -18.77 13.88
CA ALA A 439 -19.84 -19.16 14.91
C ALA A 439 -19.32 -17.95 15.69
N LYS A 440 -19.34 -16.75 15.11
CA LYS A 440 -18.93 -15.49 15.74
C LYS A 440 -20.13 -14.74 16.36
N ASP A 441 -21.24 -14.67 15.64
CA ASP A 441 -22.51 -14.06 16.07
C ASP A 441 -23.71 -14.97 15.68
N PRO A 442 -24.26 -15.75 16.61
CA PRO A 442 -25.36 -16.68 16.34
C PRO A 442 -26.65 -16.01 15.85
N THR A 443 -26.85 -14.72 16.11
CA THR A 443 -28.11 -14.01 15.84
C THR A 443 -28.11 -13.25 14.51
N CYS A 444 -26.97 -13.08 13.88
CA CYS A 444 -26.79 -12.22 12.70
C CYS A 444 -27.66 -12.56 11.47
N PHE A 445 -28.24 -13.77 11.40
CA PHE A 445 -29.12 -14.20 10.30
C PHE A 445 -30.60 -14.31 10.67
N GLU A 446 -31.02 -13.99 11.88
CA GLU A 446 -32.42 -14.15 12.32
C GLU A 446 -33.41 -13.35 11.46
N GLU A 447 -33.03 -12.14 11.05
CA GLU A 447 -33.86 -11.29 10.18
C GLU A 447 -33.88 -11.73 8.71
N TYR A 448 -32.89 -12.50 8.27
CA TYR A 448 -32.74 -12.95 6.88
C TYR A 448 -33.24 -14.38 6.62
N GLU A 449 -33.67 -15.10 7.63
CA GLU A 449 -34.11 -16.51 7.50
C GLU A 449 -35.25 -16.67 6.49
N HIS A 450 -36.17 -15.68 6.43
CA HIS A 450 -37.24 -15.69 5.44
C HIS A 450 -36.73 -15.56 3.98
N LEU A 451 -35.73 -14.74 3.75
CA LEU A 451 -35.08 -14.64 2.44
C LEU A 451 -34.40 -15.96 2.08
N LYS A 452 -33.62 -16.51 3.00
CA LYS A 452 -32.94 -17.79 2.84
C LYS A 452 -33.88 -18.92 2.40
N LEU A 453 -35.03 -19.07 3.08
CA LEU A 453 -36.03 -20.10 2.76
C LEU A 453 -36.59 -19.93 1.34
N LYS A 454 -36.79 -18.70 0.87
CA LYS A 454 -37.25 -18.46 -0.50
C LYS A 454 -36.18 -18.82 -1.54
N VAL A 455 -34.93 -18.40 -1.31
CA VAL A 455 -33.81 -18.71 -2.19
C VAL A 455 -33.53 -20.21 -2.21
N GLN A 456 -33.62 -20.88 -1.06
CA GLN A 456 -33.50 -22.34 -0.98
C GLN A 456 -34.51 -23.05 -1.88
N LYS A 457 -35.77 -22.63 -1.83
CA LYS A 457 -36.83 -23.19 -2.67
C LYS A 457 -36.53 -23.01 -4.16
N LEU A 458 -36.03 -21.85 -4.57
CA LEU A 458 -35.62 -21.61 -5.96
C LEU A 458 -34.45 -22.50 -6.36
N TYR A 459 -33.43 -22.63 -5.50
CA TYR A 459 -32.30 -23.53 -5.73
C TYR A 459 -32.73 -25.00 -5.89
N GLU A 460 -33.63 -25.49 -5.03
CA GLU A 460 -34.17 -26.84 -5.14
C GLU A 460 -34.95 -27.08 -6.46
N GLN A 461 -35.63 -26.03 -6.98
CA GLN A 461 -36.34 -26.09 -8.26
C GLN A 461 -35.39 -26.13 -9.44
N THR A 462 -34.31 -25.35 -9.42
CA THR A 462 -33.33 -25.25 -10.51
C THR A 462 -32.37 -26.44 -10.57
N THR A 463 -32.12 -27.11 -9.46
CA THR A 463 -31.19 -28.27 -9.41
C THR A 463 -31.64 -29.49 -10.25
N ASN A 464 -32.95 -29.63 -10.52
CA ASN A 464 -33.54 -30.79 -11.16
C ASN A 464 -34.36 -30.45 -12.42
N ASP A 465 -34.18 -29.30 -13.02
CA ASP A 465 -34.96 -28.80 -14.17
C ASP A 465 -34.32 -29.17 -15.54
N GLY A 466 -33.17 -29.85 -15.53
CA GLY A 466 -32.52 -30.39 -16.72
C GLY A 466 -31.62 -29.42 -17.46
N VAL A 467 -31.29 -28.25 -16.89
CA VAL A 467 -30.26 -27.38 -17.45
C VAL A 467 -28.88 -28.01 -17.24
N GLU A 468 -28.17 -28.19 -18.34
CA GLU A 468 -26.84 -28.84 -18.33
C GLU A 468 -25.77 -27.85 -17.82
N LYS A 469 -24.84 -28.38 -17.01
CA LYS A 469 -23.67 -27.66 -16.59
C LYS A 469 -22.71 -27.43 -17.74
N CYS A 470 -21.94 -26.36 -17.66
CA CYS A 470 -20.92 -26.01 -18.63
C CYS A 470 -19.68 -25.41 -17.93
N PHE A 471 -18.67 -25.06 -18.70
CA PHE A 471 -17.53 -24.33 -18.19
C PHE A 471 -17.91 -22.85 -18.01
N CYS A 472 -17.95 -22.38 -16.77
CA CYS A 472 -18.35 -21.05 -16.35
C CYS A 472 -17.16 -20.25 -15.82
N HIS A 473 -17.28 -18.93 -15.87
CA HIS A 473 -16.31 -18.00 -15.28
C HIS A 473 -16.48 -17.88 -13.76
N GLY A 474 -17.71 -17.74 -13.28
CA GLY A 474 -18.05 -17.64 -11.85
C GLY A 474 -17.97 -16.23 -11.27
N ASP A 475 -17.37 -15.26 -11.97
CA ASP A 475 -17.17 -13.88 -11.51
C ASP A 475 -17.31 -12.88 -12.67
N THR A 476 -18.50 -12.82 -13.27
CA THR A 476 -18.78 -12.02 -14.47
C THR A 476 -19.17 -10.57 -14.17
N TYR A 477 -18.59 -9.96 -13.13
CA TYR A 477 -18.84 -8.57 -12.81
C TYR A 477 -18.07 -7.60 -13.72
N LYS A 478 -18.49 -6.36 -13.72
CA LYS A 478 -18.12 -5.34 -14.71
C LYS A 478 -16.61 -5.17 -14.95
N PRO A 479 -15.74 -5.05 -13.93
CA PRO A 479 -14.30 -4.86 -14.13
C PRO A 479 -13.58 -6.04 -14.79
N ASN A 480 -14.17 -7.24 -14.80
CA ASN A 480 -13.57 -8.41 -15.45
C ASN A 480 -13.80 -8.45 -16.97
N TRP A 481 -14.64 -7.55 -17.50
CA TRP A 481 -14.92 -7.44 -18.92
C TRP A 481 -14.17 -6.28 -19.56
N MET A 482 -13.40 -6.57 -20.59
CA MET A 482 -12.66 -5.57 -21.37
C MET A 482 -13.18 -5.55 -22.79
N ILE A 483 -13.74 -4.42 -23.23
CA ILE A 483 -14.17 -4.19 -24.61
C ILE A 483 -13.10 -3.36 -25.29
N GLU A 484 -12.41 -3.93 -26.28
CA GLU A 484 -11.40 -3.26 -27.08
C GLU A 484 -12.03 -2.32 -28.12
N PRO A 485 -11.29 -1.34 -28.68
CA PRO A 485 -11.81 -0.39 -29.65
C PRO A 485 -12.41 -1.01 -30.93
N ASP A 486 -11.92 -2.19 -31.32
CA ASP A 486 -12.45 -2.95 -32.48
C ASP A 486 -13.72 -3.75 -32.14
N GLY A 487 -14.16 -3.72 -30.88
CA GLY A 487 -15.34 -4.42 -30.39
C GLY A 487 -15.09 -5.85 -29.93
N ASN A 488 -13.83 -6.32 -29.93
CA ASN A 488 -13.47 -7.57 -29.30
C ASN A 488 -13.70 -7.48 -27.78
N VAL A 489 -14.06 -8.59 -27.14
CA VAL A 489 -14.35 -8.65 -25.70
C VAL A 489 -13.49 -9.72 -25.06
N ILE A 490 -12.76 -9.33 -24.04
CA ILE A 490 -11.90 -10.20 -23.25
C ILE A 490 -12.51 -10.33 -21.86
N LEU A 491 -12.46 -11.54 -21.29
CA LEU A 491 -12.90 -11.83 -19.94
C LEU A 491 -11.69 -12.32 -19.13
N ILE A 492 -11.38 -11.62 -18.04
CA ILE A 492 -10.22 -11.87 -17.18
C ILE A 492 -10.63 -12.31 -15.78
N ASP A 493 -9.66 -12.79 -14.99
CA ASP A 493 -9.74 -13.15 -13.57
C ASP A 493 -10.58 -14.41 -13.27
N TRP A 494 -10.00 -15.56 -13.59
CA TRP A 494 -10.61 -16.90 -13.60
C TRP A 494 -10.57 -17.65 -12.26
N GLU A 495 -10.44 -16.96 -11.14
CA GLU A 495 -10.21 -17.61 -9.83
C GLU A 495 -11.42 -18.40 -9.28
N TYR A 496 -12.64 -18.09 -9.76
CA TYR A 496 -13.90 -18.79 -9.39
C TYR A 496 -14.43 -19.71 -10.48
N SER A 497 -13.70 -19.85 -11.58
CA SER A 497 -14.15 -20.59 -12.74
C SER A 497 -14.22 -22.10 -12.53
N GLY A 498 -15.02 -22.79 -13.32
CA GLY A 498 -15.14 -24.23 -13.31
C GLY A 498 -16.39 -24.77 -13.99
N TYR A 499 -16.66 -26.06 -13.82
CA TYR A 499 -17.81 -26.76 -14.43
C TYR A 499 -19.04 -26.59 -13.54
N SER A 500 -19.88 -25.63 -13.88
CA SER A 500 -20.98 -25.15 -13.06
C SER A 500 -22.24 -24.89 -13.88
N ASP A 501 -23.27 -24.43 -13.22
CA ASP A 501 -24.51 -24.02 -13.88
C ASP A 501 -24.31 -22.67 -14.59
N PRO A 502 -24.71 -22.52 -15.88
CA PRO A 502 -24.58 -21.27 -16.63
C PRO A 502 -25.37 -20.09 -16.00
N GLY A 503 -26.36 -20.39 -15.18
CA GLY A 503 -27.11 -19.41 -14.41
C GLY A 503 -26.22 -18.56 -13.47
N ILE A 504 -25.04 -19.07 -13.09
CA ILE A 504 -24.08 -18.35 -12.27
C ILE A 504 -23.58 -17.11 -13.02
N ASP A 505 -23.05 -17.29 -14.23
CA ASP A 505 -22.48 -16.19 -15.03
C ASP A 505 -23.54 -15.19 -15.47
N VAL A 506 -24.68 -15.68 -15.96
CA VAL A 506 -25.82 -14.86 -16.38
C VAL A 506 -26.40 -14.10 -15.17
N GLY A 507 -26.62 -14.79 -14.07
CA GLY A 507 -27.17 -14.21 -12.86
C GLY A 507 -26.25 -13.14 -12.26
N TYR A 508 -24.93 -13.39 -12.24
CA TYR A 508 -23.99 -12.44 -11.69
C TYR A 508 -23.92 -11.14 -12.50
N TYR A 509 -23.84 -11.22 -13.84
CA TYR A 509 -23.87 -10.03 -14.68
C TYR A 509 -25.12 -9.18 -14.44
N ILE A 510 -26.31 -9.82 -14.34
CA ILE A 510 -27.58 -9.15 -14.09
C ILE A 510 -27.62 -8.51 -12.69
N VAL A 511 -27.08 -9.18 -11.68
CA VAL A 511 -27.01 -8.66 -10.31
C VAL A 511 -26.11 -7.44 -10.24
N ASP A 512 -24.93 -7.50 -10.86
CA ASP A 512 -23.99 -6.38 -10.89
C ASP A 512 -24.52 -5.18 -11.69
N ALA A 513 -25.23 -5.45 -12.79
CA ALA A 513 -25.90 -4.43 -13.56
C ALA A 513 -27.14 -3.83 -12.87
N MET A 514 -27.60 -4.40 -11.77
CA MET A 514 -28.81 -4.02 -11.03
C MET A 514 -30.07 -3.98 -11.92
N TYR A 515 -30.15 -4.87 -12.91
CA TYR A 515 -31.25 -4.90 -13.86
C TYR A 515 -32.60 -5.11 -13.21
N ASP A 516 -33.64 -4.49 -13.79
CA ASP A 516 -35.01 -4.79 -13.43
C ASP A 516 -35.51 -6.09 -14.11
N PHE A 517 -36.78 -6.46 -13.88
CA PHE A 517 -37.34 -7.70 -14.43
C PHE A 517 -37.38 -7.72 -15.95
N ASP A 518 -37.68 -6.60 -16.59
CA ASP A 518 -37.81 -6.52 -18.07
C ASP A 518 -36.44 -6.54 -18.72
N GLU A 519 -35.47 -5.81 -18.14
CA GLU A 519 -34.06 -5.85 -18.56
C GLU A 519 -33.45 -7.24 -18.39
N ALA A 520 -33.67 -7.89 -17.24
CA ALA A 520 -33.21 -9.25 -16.98
C ALA A 520 -33.80 -10.26 -17.96
N LYS A 521 -35.11 -10.22 -18.22
CA LYS A 521 -35.76 -11.06 -19.22
C LYS A 521 -35.21 -10.81 -20.63
N ARG A 522 -34.99 -9.56 -21.00
CA ARG A 522 -34.39 -9.20 -22.29
C ARG A 522 -32.98 -9.80 -22.43
N PHE A 523 -32.15 -9.70 -21.39
CA PHE A 523 -30.81 -10.29 -21.37
C PHE A 523 -30.86 -11.81 -21.48
N ILE A 524 -31.70 -12.48 -20.69
CA ILE A 524 -31.85 -13.93 -20.67
C ILE A 524 -32.36 -14.43 -22.04
N ARG A 525 -33.33 -13.78 -22.66
CA ARG A 525 -33.84 -14.16 -23.99
C ARG A 525 -32.79 -14.00 -25.08
N GLU A 526 -32.00 -12.94 -25.05
CA GLU A 526 -30.86 -12.75 -25.97
C GLU A 526 -29.80 -13.84 -25.75
N TYR A 527 -29.55 -14.25 -24.50
CA TYR A 527 -28.63 -15.34 -24.19
C TYR A 527 -29.17 -16.70 -24.69
N LEU A 528 -30.45 -16.99 -24.45
CA LEU A 528 -31.07 -18.26 -24.83
C LEU A 528 -31.34 -18.39 -26.33
N GLN A 529 -31.71 -17.30 -27.02
CA GLN A 529 -32.08 -17.27 -28.43
C GLN A 529 -33.09 -18.37 -28.79
N ASP A 530 -32.77 -19.23 -29.79
CA ASP A 530 -33.66 -20.31 -30.27
C ASP A 530 -33.92 -21.41 -29.23
N SER A 531 -33.09 -21.44 -28.15
CA SER A 531 -33.28 -22.41 -27.05
C SER A 531 -34.20 -21.87 -25.94
N TRP A 532 -34.81 -20.70 -26.12
CA TRP A 532 -35.69 -20.09 -25.13
C TRP A 532 -36.97 -20.95 -24.91
N THR A 533 -37.26 -21.18 -23.62
CA THR A 533 -38.57 -21.66 -23.12
C THR A 533 -38.90 -20.96 -21.83
N GLU A 534 -40.17 -21.00 -21.38
CA GLU A 534 -40.56 -20.38 -20.09
C GLU A 534 -39.84 -21.02 -18.89
N GLU A 535 -39.59 -22.33 -18.95
CA GLU A 535 -38.88 -23.08 -17.91
C GLU A 535 -37.41 -22.62 -17.84
N ARG A 536 -36.75 -22.46 -18.97
CA ARG A 536 -35.38 -21.96 -19.03
C ARG A 536 -35.29 -20.51 -18.59
N GLU A 537 -36.21 -19.65 -19.02
CA GLU A 537 -36.27 -18.25 -18.52
C GLU A 537 -36.42 -18.24 -17.00
N PHE A 538 -37.30 -19.08 -16.44
CA PHE A 538 -37.48 -19.21 -15.00
C PHE A 538 -36.18 -19.65 -14.29
N HIS A 539 -35.45 -20.61 -14.85
CA HIS A 539 -34.17 -21.09 -14.31
C HIS A 539 -33.18 -19.93 -14.12
N PHE A 540 -32.92 -19.17 -15.19
CA PHE A 540 -31.99 -18.04 -15.13
C PHE A 540 -32.48 -16.91 -14.23
N MET A 541 -33.78 -16.63 -14.23
CA MET A 541 -34.38 -15.65 -13.29
C MET A 541 -34.20 -16.09 -11.84
N ALA A 542 -34.32 -17.37 -11.53
CA ALA A 542 -34.08 -17.91 -10.19
C ALA A 542 -32.59 -17.79 -9.78
N TYR A 543 -31.68 -18.01 -10.71
CA TYR A 543 -30.25 -17.83 -10.46
C TYR A 543 -29.86 -16.39 -10.13
N ILE A 544 -30.58 -15.36 -10.57
CA ILE A 544 -30.36 -13.99 -10.13
C ILE A 544 -30.56 -13.89 -8.61
N ALA A 545 -31.63 -14.48 -8.05
CA ALA A 545 -31.84 -14.47 -6.62
C ALA A 545 -30.79 -15.29 -5.85
N ILE A 546 -30.38 -16.44 -6.40
CA ILE A 546 -29.39 -17.34 -5.78
C ILE A 546 -28.02 -16.66 -5.73
N ILE A 547 -27.59 -16.02 -6.80
CA ILE A 547 -26.29 -15.34 -6.89
C ILE A 547 -26.29 -14.06 -6.03
N ALA A 548 -27.36 -13.28 -6.06
CA ALA A 548 -27.48 -12.11 -5.19
C ALA A 548 -27.42 -12.50 -3.69
N TYR A 549 -28.05 -13.62 -3.32
CA TYR A 549 -27.97 -14.15 -1.95
C TYR A 549 -26.55 -14.64 -1.60
N TYR A 550 -25.87 -15.32 -2.53
CA TYR A 550 -24.48 -15.74 -2.33
C TYR A 550 -23.56 -14.55 -2.03
N TRP A 551 -23.61 -13.49 -2.84
CA TRP A 551 -22.80 -12.29 -2.67
C TRP A 551 -23.19 -11.50 -1.42
N PHE A 552 -24.48 -11.51 -1.05
CA PHE A 552 -24.94 -10.94 0.22
C PHE A 552 -24.29 -11.66 1.42
N VAL A 553 -24.30 -12.98 1.44
CA VAL A 553 -23.68 -13.79 2.51
C VAL A 553 -22.17 -13.62 2.51
N TRP A 554 -21.55 -13.56 1.32
CA TRP A 554 -20.12 -13.29 1.18
C TRP A 554 -19.75 -11.91 1.74
N ALA A 555 -20.53 -10.87 1.46
CA ALA A 555 -20.31 -9.53 2.03
C ALA A 555 -20.39 -9.54 3.55
N MET A 556 -21.41 -10.20 4.13
CA MET A 556 -21.52 -10.39 5.57
C MET A 556 -20.29 -11.12 6.16
N TYR A 557 -19.80 -12.13 5.48
CA TYR A 557 -18.58 -12.84 5.89
C TYR A 557 -17.37 -11.90 5.89
N ARG A 558 -17.18 -11.11 4.85
CA ARG A 558 -16.11 -10.13 4.75
C ARG A 558 -16.17 -9.06 5.85
N GLU A 559 -17.37 -8.54 6.15
CA GLU A 559 -17.57 -7.61 7.28
C GLU A 559 -17.26 -8.26 8.63
N SER A 560 -17.64 -9.52 8.83
CA SER A 560 -17.28 -10.28 10.03
C SER A 560 -15.79 -10.47 10.22
N CYS A 561 -15.02 -10.30 9.14
CA CYS A 561 -13.55 -10.32 9.12
C CYS A 561 -12.91 -8.92 9.17
N GLY A 562 -13.72 -7.85 9.33
CA GLY A 562 -13.23 -6.47 9.48
C GLY A 562 -13.16 -5.66 8.18
N ALA A 563 -13.65 -6.18 7.05
CA ALA A 563 -13.80 -5.42 5.82
C ALA A 563 -15.03 -4.50 5.89
N ASN A 564 -15.02 -3.40 5.13
CA ASN A 564 -16.20 -2.55 4.94
C ASN A 564 -16.71 -2.74 3.51
N MET A 565 -17.90 -3.34 3.36
CA MET A 565 -18.51 -3.62 2.05
C MET A 565 -19.39 -2.50 1.52
N GLY A 566 -19.60 -1.44 2.30
CA GLY A 566 -20.32 -0.23 1.88
C GLY A 566 -21.73 -0.53 1.36
N SER A 567 -22.06 0.02 0.17
CA SER A 567 -23.36 -0.17 -0.46
C SER A 567 -23.57 -1.55 -1.10
N ALA A 568 -22.53 -2.34 -1.28
CA ALA A 568 -22.65 -3.64 -1.93
C ALA A 568 -23.54 -4.61 -1.14
N LEU A 569 -23.39 -4.64 0.17
CA LEU A 569 -24.18 -5.51 1.05
C LEU A 569 -25.69 -5.27 0.93
N PRO A 570 -26.24 -4.04 1.15
CA PRO A 570 -27.67 -3.80 0.99
C PRO A 570 -28.14 -4.00 -0.46
N ASN A 571 -27.35 -3.65 -1.46
CA ASN A 571 -27.72 -3.85 -2.86
C ASN A 571 -27.94 -5.32 -3.21
N TRP A 572 -27.05 -6.21 -2.80
CA TRP A 572 -27.20 -7.65 -3.05
C TRP A 572 -28.34 -8.27 -2.26
N HIS A 573 -28.55 -7.83 -1.01
CA HIS A 573 -29.72 -8.23 -0.23
C HIS A 573 -31.03 -7.87 -0.93
N ASP A 574 -31.16 -6.61 -1.39
CA ASP A 574 -32.40 -6.11 -2.02
C ASP A 574 -32.66 -6.79 -3.38
N MET A 575 -31.60 -7.08 -4.14
CA MET A 575 -31.72 -7.86 -5.37
C MET A 575 -32.20 -9.29 -5.09
N ALA A 576 -31.60 -9.96 -4.12
CA ALA A 576 -32.03 -11.31 -3.71
C ALA A 576 -33.50 -11.33 -3.28
N LEU A 577 -33.89 -10.36 -2.44
CA LEU A 577 -35.25 -10.24 -1.93
C LEU A 577 -36.28 -9.93 -3.06
N LYS A 578 -35.95 -9.01 -3.96
CA LYS A 578 -36.77 -8.58 -5.11
C LYS A 578 -37.10 -9.78 -6.00
N TYR A 579 -36.08 -10.50 -6.46
CA TYR A 579 -36.26 -11.63 -7.37
C TYR A 579 -36.87 -12.84 -6.66
N ALA A 580 -36.48 -13.17 -5.44
CA ALA A 580 -37.07 -14.27 -4.69
C ALA A 580 -38.55 -14.04 -4.40
N ASN A 581 -38.97 -12.83 -4.05
CA ASN A 581 -40.38 -12.50 -3.83
C ASN A 581 -41.22 -12.68 -5.09
N CYS A 582 -40.77 -12.14 -6.22
CA CYS A 582 -41.51 -12.19 -7.46
C CYS A 582 -41.73 -13.63 -7.94
N LEU A 583 -40.68 -14.46 -7.90
CA LEU A 583 -40.73 -15.82 -8.41
C LEU A 583 -41.46 -16.81 -7.47
N THR A 584 -41.52 -16.53 -6.17
CA THR A 584 -42.20 -17.40 -5.19
C THR A 584 -43.67 -17.03 -4.94
N THR A 585 -44.09 -15.79 -5.30
CA THR A 585 -45.49 -15.31 -5.09
C THR A 585 -46.33 -15.43 -6.37
N SER A 586 -45.75 -15.51 -7.55
CA SER A 586 -46.49 -15.71 -8.79
C SER A 586 -47.09 -17.14 -8.80
N SER A 587 -48.40 -17.25 -8.95
CA SER A 587 -49.12 -18.53 -9.13
C SER A 587 -48.82 -19.28 -10.43
N ALA A 588 -47.83 -18.84 -11.20
CA ALA A 588 -47.30 -19.45 -12.39
C ALA A 588 -46.01 -20.26 -12.06
N THR A 589 -46.10 -21.22 -11.14
CA THR A 589 -45.10 -22.28 -11.06
C THR A 589 -45.45 -23.29 -12.16
N PRO A 590 -44.62 -23.53 -13.18
CA PRO A 590 -44.85 -24.62 -14.11
C PRO A 590 -44.89 -25.92 -13.30
N MET A 591 -46.04 -26.57 -13.25
CA MET A 591 -46.11 -27.91 -12.67
C MET A 591 -45.26 -28.82 -13.56
N ILE A 592 -44.12 -29.28 -13.07
CA ILE A 592 -43.35 -30.35 -13.68
C ILE A 592 -44.31 -31.56 -13.78
N ARG A 593 -44.87 -31.78 -14.98
CA ARG A 593 -45.58 -33.02 -15.28
C ARG A 593 -44.56 -34.15 -15.19
N LYS A 594 -44.62 -34.92 -14.12
CA LYS A 594 -44.03 -36.26 -14.07
C LYS A 594 -44.79 -37.11 -15.10
N GLU A 595 -44.30 -37.20 -16.33
CA GLU A 595 -44.64 -38.32 -17.18
C GLU A 595 -43.95 -39.55 -16.63
N ARG A 596 -44.79 -40.56 -16.38
CA ARG A 596 -44.43 -41.88 -15.85
C ARG A 596 -43.69 -42.71 -16.89
#